data_88584a40ce8725174606abd1d8e688ab
#
_entry.id   88584a40ce8725174606abd1d8e688ab
#
_cell.length_a   1.000
_cell.length_b   1.000
_cell.length_c   1.000
_cell.angle_alpha   90.00
_cell.angle_beta   90.00
_cell.angle_gamma   90.00
#
_symmetry.space_group_name_H-M   'P 1'
#
loop_
_entity.id
_entity.type
_entity.pdbx_description
1 polymer ?
#
loop_
_entity_poly.entity_id
_entity_poly.type
_entity_poly.pdbx_seq_one_letter_code
_entity_poly.pdbx_strand_id
1 'polypeptide(L)'
;MRPRSLLVLIVVLAVIAPAAYARGKKPAPTAPGTYKEWGQDIDQIEIIKTFRIQDYDKIIVQPFDTTKAPLPDKKEKWYGTMKSALAAYTEWFMEGLQPELKAKADVEQSSSVPKASKTLIIRGVVDSMDPGSRAGRYWGGFGAGAASSKATVEIVDAKSGKVLAIVTQARRAAGTFKGGGGSDLEVMRDSVHAMAKDIAHVLDTFV
;
A
#
# COMPACT_ATOMS: atom_id res chain seq x y z
N MET A 1 59.30 -57.95 -9.45
CA MET A 1 58.66 -56.62 -9.71
C MET A 1 57.21 -56.74 -9.26
N ARG A 2 56.82 -56.04 -8.17
CA ARG A 2 55.42 -56.07 -7.65
C ARG A 2 54.77 -54.75 -8.04
N PRO A 3 53.55 -54.71 -8.65
CA PRO A 3 52.85 -53.46 -8.92
C PRO A 3 52.24 -52.88 -7.65
N ARG A 4 52.50 -51.62 -7.38
CA ARG A 4 51.87 -50.82 -6.29
C ARG A 4 50.50 -50.35 -6.77
N SER A 5 49.47 -50.89 -6.14
CA SER A 5 48.08 -50.42 -6.31
C SER A 5 47.90 -49.06 -5.64
N LEU A 6 47.60 -48.07 -6.41
CA LEU A 6 47.26 -46.69 -5.92
C LEU A 6 45.79 -46.69 -5.59
N LEU A 7 45.49 -46.58 -4.27
CA LEU A 7 44.11 -46.46 -3.78
C LEU A 7 43.74 -44.97 -3.86
N VAL A 8 42.86 -44.64 -4.81
CA VAL A 8 42.28 -43.29 -4.94
C VAL A 8 41.11 -43.17 -3.99
N LEU A 9 41.27 -42.39 -2.92
CA LEU A 9 40.22 -42.09 -1.97
C LEU A 9 39.35 -40.96 -2.54
N ILE A 10 38.16 -41.25 -3.05
CA ILE A 10 37.17 -40.25 -3.47
C ILE A 10 36.45 -39.78 -2.23
N VAL A 11 36.77 -38.56 -1.76
CA VAL A 11 36.00 -37.87 -0.71
C VAL A 11 34.79 -37.20 -1.37
N VAL A 12 33.62 -37.80 -1.21
CA VAL A 12 32.35 -37.16 -1.60
C VAL A 12 31.98 -36.13 -0.54
N LEU A 13 32.22 -34.84 -0.84
CA LEU A 13 31.72 -33.73 -0.03
C LEU A 13 30.21 -33.60 -0.29
N ALA A 14 29.40 -34.13 0.64
CA ALA A 14 27.96 -33.86 0.64
C ALA A 14 27.73 -32.40 1.05
N VAL A 15 27.45 -31.53 0.06
CA VAL A 15 26.99 -30.17 0.29
C VAL A 15 25.58 -30.25 0.84
N ILE A 16 25.44 -30.15 2.18
CA ILE A 16 24.13 -29.97 2.82
C ILE A 16 23.70 -28.53 2.54
N ALA A 17 22.93 -28.32 1.47
CA ALA A 17 22.25 -27.06 1.25
C ALA A 17 21.26 -26.84 2.40
N PRO A 18 21.32 -25.72 3.14
CA PRO A 18 20.28 -25.43 4.12
C PRO A 18 18.95 -25.33 3.36
N ALA A 19 18.00 -26.21 3.70
CA ALA A 19 16.63 -26.07 3.25
C ALA A 19 16.13 -24.72 3.75
N ALA A 20 16.07 -23.72 2.85
CA ALA A 20 15.38 -22.48 3.10
C ALA A 20 13.92 -22.86 3.36
N TYR A 21 13.54 -22.89 4.64
CA TYR A 21 12.16 -22.99 5.05
C TYR A 21 11.43 -21.80 4.44
N ALA A 22 10.75 -22.02 3.32
CA ALA A 22 9.73 -21.11 2.84
C ALA A 22 8.66 -21.05 3.94
N ARG A 23 8.78 -20.05 4.84
CA ARG A 23 7.70 -19.71 5.77
C ARG A 23 6.52 -19.33 4.91
N GLY A 24 5.59 -20.27 4.70
CA GLY A 24 4.32 -19.97 4.06
C GLY A 24 3.71 -18.75 4.78
N LYS A 25 3.35 -17.72 4.01
CA LYS A 25 2.68 -16.53 4.55
C LYS A 25 1.44 -17.02 5.29
N LYS A 26 1.34 -16.76 6.60
CA LYS A 26 0.10 -17.03 7.31
C LYS A 26 -1.00 -16.17 6.72
N PRO A 27 -2.20 -16.71 6.47
CA PRO A 27 -3.31 -15.91 5.99
C PRO A 27 -3.58 -14.77 6.98
N ALA A 28 -3.85 -13.58 6.44
CA ALA A 28 -4.16 -12.43 7.27
C ALA A 28 -5.49 -12.66 8.02
N PRO A 29 -5.58 -12.32 9.32
CA PRO A 29 -6.79 -12.52 10.10
C PRO A 29 -7.92 -11.60 9.59
N THR A 30 -9.14 -12.15 9.48
CA THR A 30 -10.35 -11.42 9.06
C THR A 30 -11.40 -11.27 10.16
N ALA A 31 -11.11 -11.79 11.35
CA ALA A 31 -11.97 -11.63 12.54
C ALA A 31 -11.89 -10.19 13.08
N PRO A 32 -12.95 -9.70 13.75
CA PRO A 32 -12.91 -8.42 14.44
C PRO A 32 -11.74 -8.32 15.42
N GLY A 33 -11.05 -7.16 15.42
CA GLY A 33 -9.87 -6.90 16.24
C GLY A 33 -8.93 -5.89 15.62
N THR A 34 -7.92 -5.48 16.38
CA THR A 34 -6.85 -4.58 15.92
C THR A 34 -5.58 -5.37 15.67
N TYR A 35 -5.04 -5.25 14.46
CA TYR A 35 -3.87 -5.97 14.01
C TYR A 35 -2.81 -5.00 13.50
N LYS A 36 -1.57 -5.16 13.97
CA LYS A 36 -0.38 -4.48 13.45
C LYS A 36 0.33 -5.39 12.46
N GLU A 37 0.99 -4.80 11.46
CA GLU A 37 1.70 -5.56 10.42
C GLU A 37 0.81 -6.63 9.78
N TRP A 38 -0.45 -6.27 9.51
CA TRP A 38 -1.46 -7.17 8.97
C TRP A 38 -1.10 -7.62 7.55
N GLY A 39 -1.09 -8.93 7.31
CA GLY A 39 -0.74 -9.49 6.00
C GLY A 39 0.68 -9.17 5.54
N GLN A 40 1.54 -8.62 6.42
CA GLN A 40 2.92 -8.17 6.19
C GLN A 40 3.05 -6.85 5.40
N ASP A 41 1.97 -6.33 4.86
CA ASP A 41 2.01 -5.14 3.99
C ASP A 41 1.22 -3.95 4.58
N ILE A 42 0.35 -4.18 5.57
CA ILE A 42 -0.48 -3.15 6.21
C ILE A 42 0.06 -2.80 7.58
N ASP A 43 0.35 -1.54 7.84
CA ASP A 43 0.89 -1.09 9.12
C ASP A 43 -0.07 -1.38 10.27
N GLN A 44 -1.35 -1.05 10.11
CA GLN A 44 -2.40 -1.36 11.07
C GLN A 44 -3.77 -1.44 10.41
N ILE A 45 -4.56 -2.43 10.84
CA ILE A 45 -5.99 -2.52 10.53
C ILE A 45 -6.77 -2.76 11.80
N GLU A 46 -7.89 -2.07 11.96
CA GLU A 46 -8.93 -2.38 12.92
C GLU A 46 -10.14 -2.94 12.17
N ILE A 47 -10.42 -4.21 12.34
CA ILE A 47 -11.59 -4.88 11.78
C ILE A 47 -12.71 -4.76 12.79
N ILE A 48 -13.74 -3.98 12.50
CA ILE A 48 -14.89 -3.74 13.37
C ILE A 48 -15.94 -4.83 13.13
N LYS A 49 -16.12 -5.17 11.86
CA LYS A 49 -17.06 -6.21 11.44
C LYS A 49 -16.53 -6.93 10.21
N THR A 50 -16.51 -8.25 10.24
CA THR A 50 -16.19 -9.06 9.06
C THR A 50 -17.24 -8.84 7.97
N PHE A 51 -16.79 -8.74 6.72
CA PHE A 51 -17.60 -8.61 5.53
C PHE A 51 -17.01 -9.49 4.42
N ARG A 52 -17.71 -9.62 3.31
CA ARG A 52 -17.17 -10.25 2.10
C ARG A 52 -17.29 -9.27 0.97
N ILE A 53 -16.19 -9.06 0.26
CA ILE A 53 -16.16 -8.12 -0.86
C ILE A 53 -17.15 -8.52 -1.97
N GLN A 54 -17.40 -9.83 -2.15
CA GLN A 54 -18.35 -10.34 -3.14
C GLN A 54 -19.80 -9.96 -2.84
N ASP A 55 -20.12 -9.52 -1.62
CA ASP A 55 -21.46 -9.06 -1.28
C ASP A 55 -21.73 -7.64 -1.82
N TYR A 56 -20.72 -7.00 -2.45
CA TYR A 56 -20.78 -5.64 -2.97
C TYR A 56 -20.54 -5.63 -4.48
N ASP A 57 -21.45 -4.97 -5.20
CA ASP A 57 -21.37 -4.81 -6.66
C ASP A 57 -20.69 -3.48 -7.04
N LYS A 58 -20.61 -2.53 -6.08
CA LYS A 58 -20.06 -1.19 -6.28
C LYS A 58 -19.16 -0.75 -5.12
N ILE A 59 -18.10 -0.02 -5.45
CA ILE A 59 -17.23 0.67 -4.51
C ILE A 59 -17.25 2.16 -4.85
N ILE A 60 -17.62 3.00 -3.89
CA ILE A 60 -17.57 4.45 -4.02
C ILE A 60 -16.38 4.97 -3.22
N VAL A 61 -15.45 5.62 -3.90
CA VAL A 61 -14.35 6.35 -3.25
C VAL A 61 -14.77 7.79 -3.07
N GLN A 62 -14.93 8.21 -1.81
CA GLN A 62 -15.18 9.61 -1.48
C GLN A 62 -13.90 10.43 -1.57
N PRO A 63 -13.99 11.74 -1.88
CA PRO A 63 -12.83 12.62 -1.80
C PRO A 63 -12.15 12.51 -0.43
N PHE A 64 -10.85 12.28 -0.43
CA PHE A 64 -10.05 12.22 0.80
C PHE A 64 -10.01 13.59 1.47
N ASP A 65 -10.17 13.61 2.78
CA ASP A 65 -9.94 14.81 3.58
C ASP A 65 -8.42 15.06 3.70
N THR A 66 -7.95 16.13 3.06
CA THR A 66 -6.55 16.54 3.07
C THR A 66 -6.26 17.69 4.03
N THR A 67 -7.25 18.16 4.79
CA THR A 67 -7.14 19.34 5.65
C THR A 67 -6.17 19.15 6.81
N LYS A 68 -5.94 17.91 7.23
CA LYS A 68 -5.00 17.57 8.31
C LYS A 68 -3.56 17.46 7.84
N ALA A 69 -3.33 17.26 6.54
CA ALA A 69 -1.98 17.13 6.01
C ALA A 69 -1.25 18.48 6.13
N PRO A 70 -0.09 18.54 6.82
CA PRO A 70 0.64 19.78 6.99
C PRO A 70 1.15 20.28 5.64
N LEU A 71 0.92 21.56 5.36
CA LEU A 71 1.52 22.24 4.23
C LEU A 71 2.76 23.00 4.71
N PRO A 72 3.85 23.05 3.94
CA PRO A 72 4.99 23.89 4.23
C PRO A 72 4.60 25.39 4.14
N ASP A 73 5.48 26.28 4.59
CA ASP A 73 5.27 27.72 4.42
C ASP A 73 5.06 28.09 2.95
N LYS A 74 4.18 29.09 2.70
CA LYS A 74 3.89 29.55 1.31
C LYS A 74 5.13 30.03 0.56
N LYS A 75 6.18 30.44 1.28
CA LYS A 75 7.47 30.87 0.73
C LYS A 75 8.39 29.70 0.37
N GLU A 76 8.08 28.51 0.85
CA GLU A 76 8.90 27.35 0.57
C GLU A 76 8.67 26.80 -0.83
N LYS A 77 9.75 26.33 -1.44
CA LYS A 77 9.77 25.76 -2.81
C LYS A 77 8.71 24.67 -3.00
N TRP A 78 8.40 23.93 -1.95
CA TRP A 78 7.51 22.76 -2.00
C TRP A 78 6.03 23.06 -1.83
N TYR A 79 5.67 24.28 -1.42
CA TYR A 79 4.27 24.65 -1.13
C TYR A 79 3.33 24.36 -2.31
N GLY A 80 3.68 24.83 -3.51
CA GLY A 80 2.87 24.61 -4.71
C GLY A 80 2.75 23.15 -5.08
N THR A 81 3.86 22.41 -5.01
CA THR A 81 3.90 20.98 -5.31
C THR A 81 3.04 20.18 -4.34
N MET A 82 3.17 20.43 -3.03
CA MET A 82 2.36 19.78 -2.00
C MET A 82 0.87 20.08 -2.16
N LYS A 83 0.52 21.34 -2.40
CA LYS A 83 -0.87 21.74 -2.65
C LYS A 83 -1.47 20.99 -3.84
N SER A 84 -0.72 20.88 -4.93
CA SER A 84 -1.16 20.14 -6.13
C SER A 84 -1.31 18.64 -5.85
N ALA A 85 -0.36 18.05 -5.12
CA ALA A 85 -0.41 16.64 -4.75
C ALA A 85 -1.62 16.31 -3.87
N LEU A 86 -1.91 17.13 -2.86
CA LEU A 86 -3.07 16.94 -2.00
C LEU A 86 -4.39 17.12 -2.76
N ALA A 87 -4.45 18.04 -3.72
CA ALA A 87 -5.63 18.22 -4.56
C ALA A 87 -5.88 17.02 -5.49
N ALA A 88 -4.82 16.36 -5.98
CA ALA A 88 -4.91 15.19 -6.85
C ALA A 88 -4.98 13.85 -6.10
N TYR A 89 -4.92 13.87 -4.76
CA TYR A 89 -4.77 12.66 -3.95
C TYR A 89 -5.81 11.58 -4.26
N THR A 90 -7.09 11.96 -4.31
CA THR A 90 -8.19 11.02 -4.55
C THR A 90 -8.13 10.41 -5.94
N GLU A 91 -7.78 11.20 -6.95
CA GLU A 91 -7.61 10.74 -8.33
C GLU A 91 -6.47 9.70 -8.40
N TRP A 92 -5.31 10.02 -7.83
CA TRP A 92 -4.19 9.09 -7.76
C TRP A 92 -4.51 7.81 -6.98
N PHE A 93 -5.28 7.94 -5.89
CA PHE A 93 -5.73 6.77 -5.14
C PHE A 93 -6.62 5.87 -6.02
N MET A 94 -7.56 6.44 -6.79
CA MET A 94 -8.39 5.71 -7.72
C MET A 94 -7.58 5.00 -8.81
N GLU A 95 -6.60 5.71 -9.41
CA GLU A 95 -5.70 5.16 -10.43
C GLU A 95 -4.89 3.96 -9.91
N GLY A 96 -4.51 3.96 -8.64
CA GLY A 96 -3.80 2.85 -8.01
C GLY A 96 -4.71 1.71 -7.56
N LEU A 97 -5.98 2.01 -7.19
CA LEU A 97 -6.91 1.02 -6.66
C LEU A 97 -7.51 0.13 -7.75
N GLN A 98 -8.06 0.75 -8.80
CA GLN A 98 -8.82 0.05 -9.84
C GLN A 98 -8.07 -1.12 -10.50
N PRO A 99 -6.81 -0.96 -10.98
CA PRO A 99 -6.11 -2.04 -11.67
C PRO A 99 -5.67 -3.18 -10.76
N GLU A 100 -5.58 -2.96 -9.45
CA GLU A 100 -5.10 -3.94 -8.47
C GLU A 100 -6.24 -4.73 -7.81
N LEU A 101 -7.48 -4.22 -7.87
CA LEU A 101 -8.65 -4.87 -7.27
C LEU A 101 -9.06 -6.08 -8.11
N LYS A 102 -9.10 -7.26 -7.49
CA LYS A 102 -9.53 -8.52 -8.13
C LYS A 102 -11.03 -8.74 -8.04
N ALA A 103 -11.67 -8.13 -7.04
CA ALA A 103 -13.11 -8.21 -6.88
C ALA A 103 -13.83 -7.58 -8.08
N LYS A 104 -14.92 -8.22 -8.52
CA LYS A 104 -15.76 -7.71 -9.61
C LYS A 104 -16.74 -6.68 -9.05
N ALA A 105 -16.26 -5.48 -8.80
CA ALA A 105 -17.09 -4.36 -8.36
C ALA A 105 -16.76 -3.14 -9.21
N ASP A 106 -17.79 -2.36 -9.55
CA ASP A 106 -17.61 -1.07 -10.22
C ASP A 106 -17.04 -0.07 -9.23
N VAL A 107 -15.94 0.58 -9.60
CA VAL A 107 -15.29 1.59 -8.75
C VAL A 107 -15.52 2.96 -9.32
N GLU A 108 -16.12 3.85 -8.56
CA GLU A 108 -16.38 5.24 -8.97
C GLU A 108 -16.00 6.23 -7.86
N GLN A 109 -15.64 7.45 -8.26
CA GLN A 109 -15.47 8.56 -7.32
C GLN A 109 -16.80 9.32 -7.19
N SER A 110 -17.26 9.53 -5.96
CA SER A 110 -18.44 10.35 -5.69
C SER A 110 -18.41 10.98 -4.31
N SER A 111 -18.79 12.24 -4.21
CA SER A 111 -19.01 12.91 -2.91
C SER A 111 -20.37 12.55 -2.30
N SER A 112 -21.34 12.13 -3.12
CA SER A 112 -22.65 11.69 -2.65
C SER A 112 -22.72 10.18 -2.59
N VAL A 113 -23.22 9.65 -1.48
CA VAL A 113 -23.41 8.21 -1.32
C VAL A 113 -24.90 7.94 -1.17
N PRO A 114 -25.55 7.34 -2.17
CA PRO A 114 -26.90 6.85 -2.00
C PRO A 114 -26.90 5.74 -0.93
N LYS A 115 -27.93 5.70 -0.07
CA LYS A 115 -28.15 4.54 0.80
C LYS A 115 -28.54 3.32 -0.05
N ALA A 116 -27.53 2.80 -0.77
CA ALA A 116 -27.72 1.68 -1.67
C ALA A 116 -27.26 0.37 -1.02
N SER A 117 -28.02 -0.70 -1.23
CA SER A 117 -27.59 -2.04 -0.90
C SER A 117 -26.42 -2.43 -1.83
N LYS A 118 -25.50 -3.30 -1.35
CA LYS A 118 -24.36 -3.82 -2.12
C LYS A 118 -23.35 -2.74 -2.60
N THR A 119 -23.30 -1.63 -1.87
CA THR A 119 -22.31 -0.57 -2.13
C THR A 119 -21.38 -0.43 -0.93
N LEU A 120 -20.08 -0.45 -1.20
CA LEU A 120 -19.02 -0.20 -0.25
C LEU A 120 -18.50 1.21 -0.44
N ILE A 121 -18.20 1.92 0.64
CA ILE A 121 -17.62 3.25 0.59
C ILE A 121 -16.20 3.14 1.10
N ILE A 122 -15.28 3.74 0.39
CA ILE A 122 -13.92 4.04 0.83
C ILE A 122 -13.84 5.54 1.04
N ARG A 123 -13.47 5.96 2.24
CA ARG A 123 -13.20 7.35 2.56
C ARG A 123 -11.97 7.43 3.45
N GLY A 124 -11.27 8.55 3.44
CA GLY A 124 -10.05 8.64 4.21
C GLY A 124 -9.64 10.05 4.53
N VAL A 125 -8.69 10.12 5.45
CA VAL A 125 -8.01 11.35 5.86
C VAL A 125 -6.53 11.18 5.53
N VAL A 126 -5.96 12.16 4.84
CA VAL A 126 -4.52 12.22 4.61
C VAL A 126 -3.87 12.84 5.84
N ASP A 127 -3.14 12.04 6.61
CA ASP A 127 -2.48 12.49 7.84
C ASP A 127 -1.21 13.28 7.54
N SER A 128 -0.45 12.83 6.52
CA SER A 128 0.76 13.52 6.06
C SER A 128 1.14 13.11 4.64
N MET A 129 1.84 14.01 3.96
CA MET A 129 2.50 13.77 2.69
C MET A 129 3.84 14.51 2.72
N ASP A 130 4.91 13.89 2.22
CA ASP A 130 6.26 14.45 2.17
C ASP A 130 6.84 14.17 0.78
N PRO A 131 7.30 15.20 0.05
CA PRO A 131 7.94 15.02 -1.27
C PRO A 131 9.30 14.33 -1.18
N GLY A 132 9.87 14.22 0.03
CA GLY A 132 11.23 13.73 0.22
C GLY A 132 12.28 14.72 -0.29
N SER A 133 13.47 14.21 -0.64
CA SER A 133 14.59 15.00 -1.10
C SER A 133 15.19 14.46 -2.39
N ARG A 134 15.21 15.28 -3.46
CA ARG A 134 15.87 14.89 -4.73
C ARG A 134 17.35 14.55 -4.53
N ALA A 135 18.06 15.36 -3.75
CA ALA A 135 19.46 15.09 -3.44
C ALA A 135 19.64 13.76 -2.70
N GLY A 136 18.74 13.47 -1.73
CA GLY A 136 18.71 12.19 -1.05
C GLY A 136 18.45 11.03 -1.99
N ARG A 137 17.49 11.16 -2.92
CA ARG A 137 17.20 10.11 -3.91
C ARG A 137 18.34 9.86 -4.88
N TYR A 138 19.07 10.91 -5.26
CA TYR A 138 20.16 10.80 -6.22
C TYR A 138 21.47 10.28 -5.60
N TRP A 139 21.83 10.77 -4.42
CA TRP A 139 23.13 10.50 -3.80
C TRP A 139 23.09 9.50 -2.65
N GLY A 140 21.95 9.34 -1.98
CA GLY A 140 21.85 8.59 -0.73
C GLY A 140 21.65 7.07 -0.89
N GLY A 141 21.23 6.59 -2.05
CA GLY A 141 20.91 5.16 -2.27
C GLY A 141 19.82 4.62 -1.30
N PHE A 142 19.41 3.37 -1.49
CA PHE A 142 18.51 2.61 -0.57
C PHE A 142 17.30 3.35 0.00
N GLY A 143 16.64 4.20 -0.80
CA GLY A 143 15.42 4.91 -0.37
C GLY A 143 15.65 6.21 0.41
N ALA A 144 16.88 6.68 0.51
CA ALA A 144 17.18 8.00 1.08
C ALA A 144 16.45 9.08 0.26
N GLY A 145 15.76 10.01 0.94
CA GLY A 145 14.98 11.05 0.28
C GLY A 145 13.71 10.57 -0.42
N ALA A 146 13.20 9.37 -0.12
CA ALA A 146 11.93 8.88 -0.63
C ALA A 146 10.77 9.82 -0.27
N ALA A 147 9.83 10.02 -1.19
CA ALA A 147 8.55 10.62 -0.86
C ALA A 147 7.74 9.68 0.03
N SER A 148 6.87 10.22 0.86
CA SER A 148 6.00 9.42 1.71
C SER A 148 4.58 9.98 1.76
N SER A 149 3.62 9.09 1.96
CA SER A 149 2.24 9.43 2.24
C SER A 149 1.73 8.56 3.39
N LYS A 150 1.00 9.17 4.31
CA LYS A 150 0.29 8.47 5.38
C LYS A 150 -1.18 8.87 5.35
N ALA A 151 -2.05 7.88 5.44
CA ALA A 151 -3.49 8.10 5.51
C ALA A 151 -4.17 7.07 6.42
N THR A 152 -5.32 7.49 6.94
CA THR A 152 -6.28 6.61 7.61
C THR A 152 -7.50 6.45 6.70
N VAL A 153 -7.80 5.21 6.35
CA VAL A 153 -8.85 4.84 5.38
C VAL A 153 -9.93 4.05 6.08
N GLU A 154 -11.18 4.46 5.95
CA GLU A 154 -12.36 3.74 6.43
C GLU A 154 -13.05 3.00 5.30
N ILE A 155 -13.40 1.74 5.56
CA ILE A 155 -14.22 0.88 4.71
C ILE A 155 -15.60 0.83 5.34
N VAL A 156 -16.63 1.29 4.63
CA VAL A 156 -17.98 1.53 5.18
C VAL A 156 -19.04 0.82 4.34
N ASP A 157 -20.00 0.19 4.99
CA ASP A 157 -21.21 -0.33 4.32
C ASP A 157 -22.18 0.81 4.06
N ALA A 158 -22.47 1.10 2.80
CA ALA A 158 -23.31 2.24 2.41
C ALA A 158 -24.76 2.11 2.90
N LYS A 159 -25.29 0.89 2.99
CA LYS A 159 -26.66 0.64 3.42
C LYS A 159 -26.87 0.99 4.88
N SER A 160 -25.97 0.57 5.74
CA SER A 160 -26.07 0.77 7.19
C SER A 160 -25.35 2.01 7.68
N GLY A 161 -24.42 2.57 6.89
CA GLY A 161 -23.52 3.65 7.29
C GLY A 161 -22.47 3.21 8.32
N LYS A 162 -22.33 1.90 8.59
CA LYS A 162 -21.41 1.38 9.59
C LYS A 162 -20.02 1.19 9.01
N VAL A 163 -19.00 1.61 9.76
CA VAL A 163 -17.61 1.30 9.47
C VAL A 163 -17.38 -0.20 9.69
N LEU A 164 -16.78 -0.84 8.71
CA LEU A 164 -16.46 -2.27 8.73
C LEU A 164 -14.99 -2.47 9.12
N ALA A 165 -14.10 -1.64 8.59
CA ALA A 165 -12.69 -1.66 8.95
C ALA A 165 -12.07 -0.26 8.81
N ILE A 166 -11.00 -0.03 9.57
CA ILE A 166 -10.17 1.18 9.52
C ILE A 166 -8.74 0.73 9.26
N VAL A 167 -8.13 1.25 8.21
CA VAL A 167 -6.74 0.96 7.83
C VAL A 167 -5.91 2.21 8.02
N THR A 168 -4.85 2.14 8.83
CA THR A 168 -3.83 3.18 8.91
C THR A 168 -2.59 2.69 8.18
N GLN A 169 -2.19 3.44 7.16
CA GLN A 169 -1.12 3.02 6.25
C GLN A 169 -0.18 4.17 5.93
N ALA A 170 1.12 3.88 5.92
CA ALA A 170 2.14 4.78 5.41
C ALA A 170 2.92 4.09 4.29
N ARG A 171 3.12 4.79 3.18
CA ARG A 171 3.92 4.29 2.06
C ARG A 171 5.00 5.28 1.68
N ARG A 172 6.15 4.71 1.30
CA ARG A 172 7.28 5.45 0.77
C ARG A 172 7.53 5.03 -0.67
N ALA A 173 7.79 5.98 -1.53
CA ALA A 173 8.23 5.75 -2.90
C ALA A 173 9.60 6.38 -3.10
N ALA A 174 10.58 5.55 -3.43
CA ALA A 174 11.95 6.02 -3.69
C ALA A 174 12.14 6.50 -5.14
N GLY A 175 11.12 6.40 -5.97
CA GLY A 175 11.22 6.48 -7.42
C GLY A 175 11.82 5.21 -8.03
N THR A 176 11.48 4.91 -9.26
CA THR A 176 12.16 3.82 -9.98
C THR A 176 13.62 4.21 -10.19
N PHE A 177 14.53 3.35 -9.83
CA PHE A 177 15.99 3.52 -9.92
C PHE A 177 16.49 3.56 -11.38
N LYS A 178 15.86 4.37 -12.23
CA LYS A 178 16.32 4.62 -13.60
C LYS A 178 16.80 6.06 -13.72
N GLY A 179 18.02 6.31 -13.26
CA GLY A 179 18.77 7.51 -13.64
C GLY A 179 18.28 8.84 -13.06
N GLY A 180 18.00 8.93 -11.76
CA GLY A 180 17.83 10.23 -11.10
C GLY A 180 16.41 10.66 -10.79
N GLY A 181 15.46 9.74 -10.70
CA GLY A 181 14.14 9.99 -10.10
C GLY A 181 13.25 10.95 -10.88
N GLY A 182 12.01 10.58 -11.03
CA GLY A 182 10.92 11.41 -11.55
C GLY A 182 10.76 12.74 -10.82
N SER A 183 9.84 13.57 -11.29
CA SER A 183 9.46 14.80 -10.60
C SER A 183 8.98 14.48 -9.18
N ASP A 184 9.00 15.46 -8.28
CA ASP A 184 8.53 15.24 -6.92
C ASP A 184 7.05 14.86 -6.86
N LEU A 185 6.25 15.34 -7.83
CA LEU A 185 4.85 14.93 -8.00
C LEU A 185 4.71 13.46 -8.38
N GLU A 186 5.54 12.96 -9.31
CA GLU A 186 5.52 11.54 -9.70
C GLU A 186 5.85 10.63 -8.52
N VAL A 187 6.87 10.96 -7.74
CA VAL A 187 7.25 10.14 -6.58
C VAL A 187 6.17 10.16 -5.49
N MET A 188 5.51 11.31 -5.29
CA MET A 188 4.36 11.38 -4.38
C MET A 188 3.17 10.57 -4.91
N ARG A 189 2.87 10.66 -6.21
CA ARG A 189 1.85 9.83 -6.87
C ARG A 189 2.13 8.34 -6.67
N ASP A 190 3.37 7.90 -6.88
CA ASP A 190 3.78 6.51 -6.68
C ASP A 190 3.52 6.04 -5.23
N SER A 191 3.74 6.91 -4.23
CA SER A 191 3.45 6.55 -2.83
C SER A 191 1.94 6.39 -2.57
N VAL A 192 1.10 7.20 -3.23
CA VAL A 192 -0.37 7.07 -3.15
C VAL A 192 -0.86 5.82 -3.89
N HIS A 193 -0.29 5.53 -5.08
CA HIS A 193 -0.60 4.30 -5.80
C HIS A 193 -0.24 3.04 -4.99
N ALA A 194 0.93 3.04 -4.34
CA ALA A 194 1.33 1.93 -3.48
C ALA A 194 0.34 1.74 -2.32
N MET A 195 -0.13 2.83 -1.71
CA MET A 195 -1.15 2.77 -0.66
C MET A 195 -2.48 2.23 -1.20
N ALA A 196 -2.93 2.70 -2.35
CA ALA A 196 -4.17 2.24 -2.98
C ALA A 196 -4.12 0.74 -3.33
N LYS A 197 -2.98 0.26 -3.80
CA LYS A 197 -2.72 -1.18 -4.00
C LYS A 197 -2.85 -1.97 -2.71
N ASP A 198 -2.33 -1.46 -1.60
CA ASP A 198 -2.48 -2.11 -0.30
C ASP A 198 -3.96 -2.21 0.11
N ILE A 199 -4.73 -1.14 -0.11
CA ILE A 199 -6.18 -1.14 0.17
C ILE A 199 -6.92 -2.14 -0.73
N ALA A 200 -6.56 -2.26 -2.02
CA ALA A 200 -7.09 -3.31 -2.89
C ALA A 200 -6.81 -4.71 -2.33
N HIS A 201 -5.58 -4.94 -1.85
CA HIS A 201 -5.22 -6.20 -1.21
C HIS A 201 -6.00 -6.47 0.09
N VAL A 202 -6.26 -5.44 0.90
CA VAL A 202 -7.14 -5.56 2.07
C VAL A 202 -8.51 -6.02 1.63
N LEU A 203 -9.14 -5.36 0.66
CA LEU A 203 -10.49 -5.73 0.17
C LEU A 203 -10.53 -7.16 -0.37
N ASP A 204 -9.54 -7.54 -1.18
CA ASP A 204 -9.44 -8.88 -1.77
C ASP A 204 -9.17 -10.00 -0.75
N THR A 205 -8.79 -9.67 0.48
CA THR A 205 -8.60 -10.67 1.55
C THR A 205 -9.93 -11.02 2.23
N PHE A 206 -10.93 -10.16 2.15
CA PHE A 206 -12.28 -10.40 2.68
C PHE A 206 -13.17 -11.10 1.64
N VAL A 207 -12.87 -12.36 1.35
CA VAL A 207 -13.57 -13.23 0.39
C VAL A 207 -14.56 -14.19 1.05
#